data_13aed0ed1aadb3db0c709dfef832ccd7
#
_entry.id   13aed0ed1aadb3db0c709dfef832ccd7
#
_cell.length_a   1.000
_cell.length_b   1.000
_cell.length_c   1.000
_cell.angle_alpha   90.00
_cell.angle_beta   90.00
_cell.angle_gamma   90.00
#
_symmetry.space_group_name_H-M   'P 1'
#
loop_
_entity.id
_entity.type
_entity.pdbx_description
1 polymer ?
#
loop_
_entity_poly.entity_id
_entity_poly.type
_entity_poly.pdbx_seq_one_letter_code
_entity_poly.pdbx_strand_id
1 'polypeptide(L)'
;MKIYEPARETGVEVIRRYGELADRGGVPEAAAQAWTESGFDDATTAKWLDARCFHPDAARLLAELGVTPQQAAARTRDGSGDYVDTIGYKVANGDLTPRQGAARSMSSR
;
A
#
# COMPACT_ATOMS: atom_id res chain seq x y z
N MET A 1 -0.59 -37.49 5.66
CA MET A 1 0.27 -36.45 6.25
C MET A 1 -0.32 -35.09 5.95
N LYS A 2 -0.40 -34.29 6.96
CA LYS A 2 -0.94 -32.95 6.79
C LYS A 2 0.16 -32.02 6.28
N ILE A 3 -0.07 -31.42 5.13
CA ILE A 3 0.88 -30.45 4.59
C ILE A 3 0.75 -29.17 5.41
N TYR A 4 1.87 -28.74 5.97
CA TYR A 4 1.89 -27.50 6.72
C TYR A 4 1.99 -26.32 5.75
N GLU A 5 0.97 -25.48 5.74
CA GLU A 5 1.02 -24.21 5.07
C GLU A 5 1.13 -23.12 6.12
N PRO A 6 2.12 -22.21 6.00
CA PRO A 6 2.15 -21.09 6.92
C PRO A 6 0.83 -20.32 6.81
N ALA A 7 0.26 -20.01 7.95
CA ALA A 7 -0.94 -19.20 7.97
C ALA A 7 -0.65 -17.86 7.29
N ARG A 8 -1.51 -17.48 6.35
CA ARG A 8 -1.40 -16.17 5.72
C ARG A 8 -1.67 -15.10 6.76
N GLU A 9 -0.87 -14.04 6.72
CA GLU A 9 -1.12 -12.90 7.58
C GLU A 9 -2.50 -12.31 7.27
N THR A 10 -3.27 -12.02 8.32
CA THR A 10 -4.49 -11.24 8.18
C THR A 10 -4.12 -9.77 7.95
N GLY A 11 -5.08 -8.98 7.47
CA GLY A 11 -4.86 -7.54 7.34
C GLY A 11 -4.46 -6.89 8.66
N VAL A 12 -5.06 -7.33 9.77
CA VAL A 12 -4.73 -6.84 11.10
C VAL A 12 -3.26 -7.13 11.45
N GLU A 13 -2.80 -8.35 11.17
CA GLU A 13 -1.42 -8.72 11.48
C GLU A 13 -0.41 -7.89 10.68
N VAL A 14 -0.69 -7.67 9.41
CA VAL A 14 0.17 -6.83 8.55
C VAL A 14 0.20 -5.40 9.08
N ILE A 15 -0.94 -4.86 9.46
CA ILE A 15 -1.03 -3.50 10.01
C ILE A 15 -0.22 -3.40 11.31
N ARG A 16 -0.33 -4.39 12.18
CA ARG A 16 0.45 -4.41 13.42
C ARG A 16 1.96 -4.43 13.15
N ARG A 17 2.37 -5.13 12.11
CA ARG A 17 3.79 -5.20 11.75
C ARG A 17 4.35 -3.85 11.36
N TYR A 18 3.55 -3.02 10.68
CA TYR A 18 3.95 -1.67 10.28
C TYR A 18 3.71 -0.61 11.36
N GLY A 19 2.88 -0.92 12.37
CA GLY A 19 2.63 -0.01 13.49
C GLY A 19 1.92 1.26 13.07
N GLU A 20 2.33 2.38 13.61
CA GLU A 20 1.66 3.67 13.40
C GLU A 20 1.63 4.12 11.94
N LEU A 21 2.54 3.64 11.12
CA LEU A 21 2.49 3.94 9.69
C LEU A 21 1.20 3.43 9.06
N ALA A 22 0.77 2.23 9.45
CA ALA A 22 -0.41 1.59 8.87
C ALA A 22 -1.69 1.85 9.65
N ASP A 23 -1.62 1.90 10.99
CA ASP A 23 -2.82 2.15 11.80
C ASP A 23 -3.12 3.65 11.95
N ARG A 24 -2.18 4.50 11.55
CA ARG A 24 -2.32 5.96 11.52
C ARG A 24 -2.67 6.54 12.90
N GLY A 25 -2.11 5.94 13.94
CA GLY A 25 -2.36 6.35 15.31
C GLY A 25 -3.65 5.83 15.93
N GLY A 26 -4.39 4.99 15.20
CA GLY A 26 -5.60 4.34 15.69
C GLY A 26 -5.32 2.90 16.10
N VAL A 27 -6.37 2.07 16.08
CA VAL A 27 -6.22 0.65 16.40
C VAL A 27 -6.12 -0.17 15.11
N PRO A 28 -5.30 -1.24 15.11
CA PRO A 28 -5.10 -2.05 13.90
C PRO A 28 -6.38 -2.64 13.33
N GLU A 29 -7.32 -3.04 14.18
CA GLU A 29 -8.60 -3.61 13.77
C GLU A 29 -9.43 -2.61 12.96
N ALA A 30 -9.45 -1.35 13.39
CA ALA A 30 -10.19 -0.30 12.67
C ALA A 30 -9.53 -0.01 11.31
N ALA A 31 -8.21 0.00 11.26
CA ALA A 31 -7.48 0.19 10.00
C ALA A 31 -7.76 -0.97 9.04
N ALA A 32 -7.73 -2.20 9.53
CA ALA A 32 -8.03 -3.38 8.72
C ALA A 32 -9.45 -3.33 8.17
N GLN A 33 -10.41 -2.88 8.99
CA GLN A 33 -11.79 -2.74 8.55
C GLN A 33 -11.90 -1.70 7.42
N ALA A 34 -11.17 -0.60 7.51
CA ALA A 34 -11.17 0.42 6.46
C ALA A 34 -10.68 -0.16 5.12
N TRP A 35 -9.65 -1.01 5.16
CA TRP A 35 -9.18 -1.70 3.96
C TRP A 35 -10.25 -2.63 3.39
N THR A 36 -10.92 -3.40 4.26
CA THR A 36 -12.01 -4.29 3.85
C THR A 36 -13.15 -3.49 3.21
N GLU A 37 -13.54 -2.39 3.83
CA GLU A 37 -14.60 -1.52 3.31
C GLU A 37 -14.25 -0.89 1.97
N SER A 38 -12.96 -0.73 1.71
CA SER A 38 -12.47 -0.23 0.41
C SER A 38 -12.43 -1.31 -0.66
N GLY A 39 -12.80 -2.55 -0.33
CA GLY A 39 -12.90 -3.64 -1.29
C GLY A 39 -11.69 -4.54 -1.37
N PHE A 40 -10.76 -4.47 -0.41
CA PHE A 40 -9.55 -5.27 -0.43
C PHE A 40 -9.66 -6.44 0.54
N ASP A 41 -9.26 -7.63 0.07
CA ASP A 41 -9.09 -8.78 0.96
C ASP A 41 -7.75 -8.67 1.70
N ASP A 42 -7.51 -9.60 2.63
CA ASP A 42 -6.29 -9.56 3.45
C ASP A 42 -5.02 -9.65 2.61
N ALA A 43 -5.01 -10.51 1.60
CA ALA A 43 -3.83 -10.69 0.76
C ALA A 43 -3.51 -9.44 -0.05
N THR A 44 -4.53 -8.79 -0.62
CA THR A 44 -4.36 -7.57 -1.40
C THR A 44 -3.97 -6.40 -0.50
N THR A 45 -4.59 -6.32 0.69
CA THR A 45 -4.21 -5.33 1.69
C THR A 45 -2.73 -5.44 2.03
N ALA A 46 -2.24 -6.67 2.26
CA ALA A 46 -0.84 -6.89 2.57
C ALA A 46 0.07 -6.39 1.44
N LYS A 47 -0.31 -6.61 0.19
CA LYS A 47 0.47 -6.15 -0.96
C LYS A 47 0.56 -4.62 -1.03
N TRP A 48 -0.54 -3.93 -0.79
CA TRP A 48 -0.52 -2.47 -0.77
C TRP A 48 0.30 -1.93 0.39
N LEU A 49 0.21 -2.55 1.57
CA LEU A 49 1.02 -2.15 2.72
C LEU A 49 2.51 -2.41 2.46
N ASP A 50 2.85 -3.50 1.79
CA ASP A 50 4.23 -3.78 1.39
C ASP A 50 4.74 -2.75 0.38
N ALA A 51 3.86 -2.18 -0.42
CA ALA A 51 4.18 -1.06 -1.31
C ALA A 51 4.23 0.28 -0.56
N ARG A 52 4.05 0.26 0.76
CA ARG A 52 4.04 1.43 1.65
C ARG A 52 2.91 2.40 1.35
N CYS A 53 1.85 1.94 0.72
CA CYS A 53 0.62 2.71 0.54
C CYS A 53 -0.25 2.45 1.76
N PHE A 54 -0.11 3.29 2.78
CA PHE A 54 -0.71 3.05 4.09
C PHE A 54 -2.13 3.61 4.24
N HIS A 55 -2.69 4.12 3.15
CA HIS A 55 -4.04 4.68 3.17
C HIS A 55 -4.92 3.93 2.18
N PRO A 56 -6.02 3.30 2.64
CA PRO A 56 -6.85 2.49 1.74
C PRO A 56 -7.49 3.30 0.61
N ASP A 57 -7.85 4.56 0.85
CA ASP A 57 -8.43 5.39 -0.19
C ASP A 57 -7.42 5.64 -1.33
N ALA A 58 -6.16 5.88 -0.99
CA ALA A 58 -5.11 6.06 -1.99
C ALA A 58 -4.92 4.78 -2.81
N ALA A 59 -4.90 3.63 -2.14
CA ALA A 59 -4.78 2.34 -2.83
C ALA A 59 -5.96 2.10 -3.77
N ARG A 60 -7.17 2.41 -3.33
CA ARG A 60 -8.36 2.25 -4.16
C ARG A 60 -8.31 3.15 -5.39
N LEU A 61 -7.92 4.40 -5.23
CA LEU A 61 -7.82 5.33 -6.35
C LEU A 61 -6.74 4.90 -7.35
N LEU A 62 -5.59 4.44 -6.85
CA LEU A 62 -4.54 3.91 -7.71
C LEU A 62 -5.01 2.66 -8.46
N ALA A 63 -5.69 1.75 -7.76
CA ALA A 63 -6.23 0.54 -8.39
C ALA A 63 -7.24 0.88 -9.48
N GLU A 64 -8.10 1.87 -9.26
CA GLU A 64 -9.06 2.33 -10.26
C GLU A 64 -8.38 2.89 -11.51
N LEU A 65 -7.17 3.44 -11.35
CA LEU A 65 -6.36 3.95 -12.45
C LEU A 65 -5.49 2.87 -13.11
N GLY A 66 -5.65 1.62 -12.69
CA GLY A 66 -4.92 0.50 -13.28
C GLY A 66 -3.55 0.23 -12.66
N VAL A 67 -3.23 0.86 -11.53
CA VAL A 67 -1.96 0.64 -10.85
C VAL A 67 -2.06 -0.58 -9.95
N THR A 68 -1.10 -1.49 -10.07
CA THR A 68 -0.99 -2.65 -9.18
C THR A 68 -0.15 -2.29 -7.95
N PRO A 69 -0.29 -3.06 -6.85
CA PRO A 69 0.59 -2.85 -5.71
C PRO A 69 2.07 -2.97 -6.08
N GLN A 70 2.41 -3.87 -6.98
CA GLN A 70 3.78 -4.05 -7.43
C GLN A 70 4.31 -2.79 -8.13
N GLN A 71 3.50 -2.16 -8.97
CA GLN A 71 3.87 -0.90 -9.61
C GLN A 71 4.00 0.23 -8.59
N ALA A 72 3.10 0.27 -7.61
CA ALA A 72 3.11 1.30 -6.57
C ALA A 72 4.31 1.14 -5.62
N ALA A 73 4.93 -0.05 -5.58
CA ALA A 73 6.10 -0.30 -4.77
C ALA A 73 7.38 0.28 -5.37
N ALA A 74 7.34 0.76 -6.60
CA ALA A 74 8.50 1.39 -7.22
C ALA A 74 8.89 2.65 -6.46
N ARG A 75 10.18 2.81 -6.21
CA ARG A 75 10.69 3.99 -5.52
C ARG A 75 10.95 5.10 -6.52
N THR A 76 10.61 6.31 -6.11
CA THR A 76 10.86 7.50 -6.91
C THR A 76 12.25 8.05 -6.58
N ARG A 77 12.73 8.97 -7.40
CA ARG A 77 13.96 9.69 -7.13
C ARG A 77 13.62 11.15 -6.89
N ASP A 78 14.37 11.79 -5.99
CA ASP A 78 14.24 13.23 -5.80
C ASP A 78 15.11 13.99 -6.82
N GLY A 79 15.17 15.30 -6.70
CA GLY A 79 15.94 16.16 -7.60
C GLY A 79 17.45 15.96 -7.51
N SER A 80 17.96 15.34 -6.45
CA SER A 80 19.38 15.03 -6.29
C SER A 80 19.75 13.66 -6.86
N GLY A 81 18.75 12.88 -7.29
CA GLY A 81 18.95 11.54 -7.79
C GLY A 81 18.86 10.45 -6.73
N ASP A 82 18.67 10.82 -5.47
CA ASP A 82 18.53 9.85 -4.39
C ASP A 82 17.15 9.22 -4.42
N TYR A 83 17.09 7.93 -4.09
CA TYR A 83 15.81 7.24 -3.96
C TYR A 83 15.07 7.74 -2.73
N VAL A 84 13.84 8.10 -2.91
CA VAL A 84 12.92 8.44 -1.83
C VAL A 84 11.87 7.33 -1.72
N ASP A 85 10.81 7.59 -1.01
CA ASP A 85 9.82 6.55 -0.75
C ASP A 85 9.09 6.10 -2.01
N THR A 86 8.27 5.05 -1.87
CA THR A 86 7.52 4.46 -2.98
C THR A 86 6.46 5.42 -3.51
N ILE A 87 6.00 5.16 -4.74
CA ILE A 87 4.88 5.87 -5.33
C ILE A 87 3.65 5.73 -4.42
N GLY A 88 3.38 4.51 -3.92
CA GLY A 88 2.26 4.27 -3.03
C GLY A 88 2.30 5.13 -1.77
N TYR A 89 3.47 5.24 -1.14
CA TYR A 89 3.64 6.09 0.02
C TYR A 89 3.38 7.55 -0.29
N LYS A 90 3.92 8.03 -1.40
CA LYS A 90 3.78 9.43 -1.78
C LYS A 90 2.34 9.80 -2.10
N VAL A 91 1.59 8.91 -2.73
CA VAL A 91 0.16 9.14 -2.99
C VAL A 91 -0.61 9.10 -1.67
N ALA A 92 -0.33 8.12 -0.81
CA ALA A 92 -0.99 7.99 0.48
C ALA A 92 -0.73 9.20 1.38
N ASN A 93 0.46 9.78 1.27
CA ASN A 93 0.88 10.91 2.09
C ASN A 93 0.50 12.29 1.50
N GLY A 94 -0.06 12.30 0.30
CA GLY A 94 -0.49 13.54 -0.36
C GLY A 94 0.60 14.25 -1.16
N ASP A 95 1.79 13.67 -1.25
CA ASP A 95 2.90 14.27 -2.02
C ASP A 95 2.68 14.15 -3.53
N LEU A 96 1.93 13.15 -3.96
CA LEU A 96 1.51 12.96 -5.34
C LEU A 96 0.00 12.77 -5.36
N THR A 97 -0.64 13.29 -6.40
CA THR A 97 -2.04 12.92 -6.66
C THR A 97 -2.07 11.47 -7.18
N PRO A 98 -3.21 10.78 -7.08
CA PRO A 98 -3.33 9.43 -7.66
C PRO A 98 -2.96 9.40 -9.15
N ARG A 99 -3.35 10.40 -9.91
CA ARG A 99 -3.02 10.47 -11.34
C ARG A 99 -1.52 10.65 -11.57
N GLN A 100 -0.86 11.47 -10.76
CA GLN A 100 0.58 11.65 -10.83
C GLN A 100 1.29 10.34 -10.48
N GLY A 101 0.81 9.65 -9.44
CA GLY A 101 1.36 8.35 -9.06
C GLY A 101 1.18 7.32 -10.16
N ALA A 102 -0.01 7.27 -10.78
CA ALA A 102 -0.28 6.36 -11.88
C ALA A 102 0.65 6.63 -13.07
N ALA A 103 0.80 7.90 -13.44
CA ALA A 103 1.68 8.27 -14.55
C ALA A 103 3.13 7.84 -14.29
N ARG A 104 3.62 8.05 -13.08
CA ARG A 104 4.99 7.65 -12.72
C ARG A 104 5.17 6.13 -12.70
N SER A 105 4.17 5.40 -12.21
CA SER A 105 4.25 3.94 -12.16
C SER A 105 4.28 3.32 -13.54
N MET A 106 3.60 3.93 -14.50
CA MET A 106 3.51 3.42 -15.87
C MET A 106 4.68 3.85 -16.73
N SER A 107 5.35 4.94 -16.39
CA SER A 107 6.49 5.46 -17.16
C SER A 107 7.84 5.00 -16.62
N SER A 108 7.87 4.35 -15.44
CA SER A 108 9.12 3.86 -14.86
C SER A 108 9.49 2.51 -15.45
N ARG A 109 10.16 2.53 -16.56
CA ARG A 109 10.69 1.33 -17.19
C ARG A 109 12.20 1.43 -17.34
#